data_69f16552a4e27416ac937457aeebc4c3
#
_entry.id   69f16552a4e27416ac937457aeebc4c3
#
_cell.length_a   1.000
_cell.length_b   1.000
_cell.length_c   1.000
_cell.angle_alpha   90.00
_cell.angle_beta   90.00
_cell.angle_gamma   90.00
#
_symmetry.space_group_name_H-M   'P 1'
#
loop_
_entity.id
_entity.type
_entity.pdbx_description
1 polymer ?
#
loop_
_entity_poly.entity_id
_entity_poly.type
_entity_poly.pdbx_seq_one_letter_code
_entity_poly.pdbx_strand_id
1 'polypeptide(L)'
;MAMELEGRIARKLPVQTGTSARGAWAKQEFILEYQEGNFPSQVCMNVWGDDKVRELDKYQVGDKVKVSVNLSSREYNGRWYTDVRAWRIEPA
;
A
#
# COMPACT_ATOMS: atom_id res chain seq x y z
N MET A 1 10.29 14.40 -1.66
CA MET A 1 11.15 13.27 -2.11
C MET A 1 10.34 11.99 -2.03
N ALA A 2 10.33 11.22 -3.10
CA ALA A 2 9.57 9.97 -3.13
C ALA A 2 10.41 8.83 -2.55
N MET A 3 9.79 8.00 -1.74
CA MET A 3 10.39 6.77 -1.27
C MET A 3 9.87 5.63 -2.12
N GLU A 4 10.75 4.77 -2.59
CA GLU A 4 10.37 3.66 -3.45
C GLU A 4 10.79 2.34 -2.83
N LEU A 5 9.96 1.33 -2.97
CA LEU A 5 10.24 -0.03 -2.53
C LEU A 5 9.99 -0.99 -3.68
N GLU A 6 10.92 -1.90 -3.90
CA GLU A 6 10.75 -2.98 -4.88
C GLU A 6 10.54 -4.29 -4.16
N GLY A 7 9.59 -5.07 -4.63
CA GLY A 7 9.32 -6.35 -4.04
C GLY A 7 8.21 -7.08 -4.78
N ARG A 8 7.68 -8.10 -4.15
CA ARG A 8 6.58 -8.88 -4.71
C ARG A 8 5.33 -8.67 -3.87
N ILE A 9 4.19 -8.64 -4.53
CA ILE A 9 2.92 -8.59 -3.83
C ILE A 9 2.72 -9.96 -3.18
N ALA A 10 2.78 -10.00 -1.85
CA ALA A 10 2.63 -11.25 -1.12
C ALA A 10 1.17 -11.57 -0.87
N ARG A 11 0.34 -10.53 -0.70
CA ARG A 11 -1.06 -10.71 -0.35
C ARG A 11 -1.83 -9.43 -0.66
N LYS A 12 -3.08 -9.59 -1.07
CA LYS A 12 -4.03 -8.47 -1.18
C LYS A 12 -5.14 -8.69 -0.17
N LEU A 13 -5.50 -7.64 0.53
CA LEU A 13 -6.62 -7.67 1.45
C LEU A 13 -7.89 -7.18 0.75
N PRO A 14 -9.07 -7.45 1.28
CA PRO A 14 -10.31 -7.02 0.62
C PRO A 14 -10.40 -5.50 0.47
N VAL A 15 -10.99 -5.06 -0.62
CA VAL A 15 -11.28 -3.64 -0.84
C VAL A 15 -12.28 -3.17 0.21
N GLN A 16 -12.00 -2.02 0.80
CA GLN A 16 -12.89 -1.37 1.74
C GLN A 16 -13.54 -0.17 1.06
N THR A 17 -14.84 -0.02 1.23
CA THR A 17 -15.57 1.09 0.66
C THR A 17 -16.47 1.71 1.72
N GLY A 18 -16.81 2.98 1.51
CA GLY A 18 -17.71 3.68 2.41
C GLY A 18 -18.17 4.98 1.80
N THR A 19 -18.95 5.71 2.57
CA THR A 19 -19.38 7.04 2.18
C THR A 19 -19.09 8.02 3.30
N SER A 20 -18.76 9.23 2.91
CA SER A 20 -18.52 10.32 3.83
C SER A 20 -19.25 11.56 3.33
N ALA A 21 -19.11 12.68 4.08
CA ALA A 21 -19.71 13.95 3.66
C ALA A 21 -19.23 14.39 2.27
N ARG A 22 -18.07 13.88 1.83
CA ARG A 22 -17.49 14.22 0.53
C ARG A 22 -17.85 13.22 -0.58
N GLY A 23 -18.64 12.19 -0.26
CA GLY A 23 -19.03 11.17 -1.23
C GLY A 23 -18.44 9.81 -0.92
N ALA A 24 -18.49 8.93 -1.91
CA ALA A 24 -18.00 7.57 -1.78
C ALA A 24 -16.47 7.53 -1.80
N TRP A 25 -15.91 6.59 -1.07
CA TRP A 25 -14.46 6.36 -1.06
C TRP A 25 -14.19 4.87 -1.14
N ALA A 26 -12.99 4.54 -1.63
CA ALA A 26 -12.51 3.17 -1.66
C ALA A 26 -11.04 3.16 -1.26
N LYS A 27 -10.64 2.12 -0.56
CA LYS A 27 -9.23 1.87 -0.23
C LYS A 27 -8.99 0.38 -0.21
N GLN A 28 -7.74 0.01 -0.38
CA GLN A 28 -7.34 -1.39 -0.30
C GLN A 28 -5.96 -1.48 0.31
N GLU A 29 -5.76 -2.46 1.17
CA GLU A 29 -4.45 -2.76 1.73
C GLU A 29 -3.85 -3.95 1.01
N PHE A 30 -2.53 -3.98 0.93
CA PHE A 30 -1.81 -5.12 0.39
C PHE A 30 -0.47 -5.25 1.09
N ILE A 31 0.08 -6.46 1.06
CA ILE A 31 1.35 -6.76 1.69
C ILE A 31 2.40 -6.88 0.60
N LEU A 32 3.46 -6.06 0.71
CA LEU A 32 4.61 -6.14 -0.16
C LEU A 32 5.72 -6.86 0.57
N GLU A 33 6.29 -7.88 -0.05
CA GLU A 33 7.47 -8.55 0.47
C GLU A 33 8.69 -8.04 -0.28
N TYR A 34 9.67 -7.58 0.46
CA TYR A 34 10.89 -7.05 -0.11
C TYR A 34 12.09 -7.61 0.63
N GLN A 35 13.25 -7.55 -0.02
CA GLN A 35 14.47 -8.08 0.55
C GLN A 35 15.17 -6.98 1.34
N GLU A 36 15.47 -7.27 2.59
CA GLU A 36 16.24 -6.38 3.44
C GLU A 36 17.47 -7.13 3.92
N GLY A 37 18.62 -6.82 3.30
CA GLY A 37 19.81 -7.60 3.56
C GLY A 37 19.61 -9.05 3.13
N ASN A 38 19.82 -9.99 4.05
CA ASN A 38 19.68 -11.42 3.78
C ASN A 38 18.31 -11.97 4.15
N PHE A 39 17.39 -11.10 4.60
CA PHE A 39 16.09 -11.55 5.11
C PHE A 39 14.95 -10.88 4.35
N PRO A 40 13.89 -11.64 4.04
CA PRO A 40 12.69 -11.01 3.51
C PRO A 40 11.97 -10.24 4.61
N SER A 41 11.44 -9.09 4.26
CA SER A 41 10.63 -8.27 5.14
C SER A 41 9.29 -7.99 4.47
N GLN A 42 8.27 -7.73 5.26
CA GLN A 42 6.94 -7.42 4.75
C GLN A 42 6.48 -6.08 5.25
N VAL A 43 5.77 -5.37 4.40
CA VAL A 43 5.18 -4.10 4.77
C VAL A 43 3.74 -4.06 4.26
N CYS A 44 2.84 -3.63 5.14
CA CYS A 44 1.44 -3.44 4.78
C CYS A 44 1.28 -2.02 4.27
N MET A 45 0.80 -1.90 3.04
CA MET A 45 0.57 -0.61 2.40
C MET A 45 -0.89 -0.46 2.05
N ASN A 46 -1.30 0.78 1.80
CA ASN A 46 -2.65 1.04 1.33
C ASN A 46 -2.63 1.92 0.08
N VAL A 47 -3.69 1.79 -0.69
CA VAL A 47 -3.97 2.68 -1.81
C VAL A 47 -5.34 3.29 -1.56
N TRP A 48 -5.51 4.55 -1.94
CA TRP A 48 -6.74 5.29 -1.74
C TRP A 48 -7.29 5.79 -3.06
N GLY A 49 -8.60 5.64 -3.23
CA GLY A 49 -9.32 6.10 -4.39
C GLY A 49 -9.58 4.98 -5.38
N ASP A 50 -10.69 5.08 -6.11
CA ASP A 50 -11.07 4.07 -7.10
C ASP A 50 -9.98 3.84 -8.14
N ASP A 51 -9.34 4.90 -8.58
CA ASP A 51 -8.29 4.81 -9.60
C ASP A 51 -7.12 3.97 -9.10
N LYS A 52 -6.73 4.19 -7.86
CA LYS A 52 -5.60 3.47 -7.27
C LYS A 52 -5.94 2.02 -6.96
N VAL A 53 -7.17 1.77 -6.52
CA VAL A 53 -7.64 0.40 -6.29
C VAL A 53 -7.65 -0.38 -7.60
N ARG A 54 -8.12 0.23 -8.70
CA ARG A 54 -8.10 -0.41 -10.02
C ARG A 54 -6.69 -0.63 -10.53
N GLU A 55 -5.78 0.29 -10.24
CA GLU A 55 -4.38 0.13 -10.62
C GLU A 55 -3.76 -1.06 -9.91
N LEU A 56 -4.03 -1.21 -8.61
CA LEU A 56 -3.55 -2.36 -7.86
C LEU A 56 -4.14 -3.67 -8.41
N ASP A 57 -5.39 -3.64 -8.87
CA ASP A 57 -6.08 -4.81 -9.38
C ASP A 57 -5.42 -5.40 -10.63
N LYS A 58 -4.66 -4.59 -11.36
CA LYS A 58 -3.92 -5.05 -12.55
C LYS A 58 -2.76 -5.97 -12.21
N TYR A 59 -2.32 -5.95 -10.97
CA TYR A 59 -1.21 -6.78 -10.50
C TYR A 59 -1.75 -7.93 -9.67
N GLN A 60 -1.05 -9.05 -9.72
CA GLN A 60 -1.45 -10.26 -9.01
C GLN A 60 -0.46 -10.58 -7.91
N VAL A 61 -0.89 -11.39 -6.95
CA VAL A 61 0.00 -11.93 -5.93
C VAL A 61 1.14 -12.66 -6.63
N GLY A 62 2.37 -12.34 -6.23
CA GLY A 62 3.57 -12.87 -6.84
C GLY A 62 4.22 -11.94 -7.85
N ASP A 63 3.50 -10.92 -8.32
CA ASP A 63 4.07 -9.98 -9.28
C ASP A 63 5.13 -9.12 -8.62
N LYS A 64 6.22 -8.87 -9.35
CA LYS A 64 7.28 -8.00 -8.91
C LYS A 64 6.95 -6.58 -9.31
N VAL A 65 6.95 -5.68 -8.33
CA VAL A 65 6.53 -4.30 -8.54
C VAL A 65 7.47 -3.34 -7.84
N LYS A 66 7.44 -2.11 -8.30
CA LYS A 66 8.12 -0.98 -7.67
C LYS A 66 7.04 -0.01 -7.22
N VAL A 67 7.02 0.30 -5.95
CA VAL A 67 5.95 1.09 -5.35
C VAL A 67 6.52 2.38 -4.78
N SER A 68 5.92 3.49 -5.15
CA SER A 68 6.26 4.79 -4.56
C SER A 68 5.30 5.06 -3.41
N VAL A 69 5.85 5.38 -2.25
CA VAL A 69 5.06 5.50 -1.03
C VAL A 69 5.33 6.81 -0.31
N ASN A 70 4.34 7.23 0.45
CA ASN A 70 4.48 8.30 1.44
C ASN A 70 4.27 7.70 2.82
N LEU A 71 5.09 8.14 3.76
CA LEU A 71 4.99 7.71 5.15
C LEU A 71 4.41 8.82 5.98
N SER A 72 3.49 8.48 6.87
CA SER A 72 2.99 9.42 7.86
C SER A 72 2.71 8.66 9.14
N SER A 73 2.84 9.34 10.25
CA SER A 73 2.57 8.74 11.56
C SER A 73 1.67 9.66 12.36
N ARG A 74 0.84 9.06 13.19
CA ARG A 74 0.01 9.81 14.13
C ARG A 74 0.07 9.16 15.49
N GLU A 75 -0.09 9.96 16.51
CA GLU A 75 -0.14 9.50 17.88
C GLU A 75 -1.59 9.40 18.34
N TYR A 76 -1.92 8.31 19.02
CA TYR A 76 -3.22 8.12 19.64
C TYR A 76 -3.03 7.39 20.97
N ASN A 77 -3.43 8.01 22.05
CA ASN A 77 -3.31 7.47 23.41
C ASN A 77 -1.90 6.97 23.73
N GLY A 78 -0.89 7.74 23.35
CA GLY A 78 0.50 7.42 23.64
C GLY A 78 1.10 6.38 22.70
N ARG A 79 0.36 5.89 21.71
CA ARG A 79 0.85 4.97 20.71
C ARG A 79 0.98 5.66 19.37
N TRP A 80 2.03 5.29 18.65
CA TRP A 80 2.26 5.81 17.31
C TRP A 80 1.84 4.80 16.27
N TYR A 81 1.07 5.25 15.29
CA TYR A 81 0.63 4.46 14.16
C TYR A 81 1.22 5.04 12.90
N THR A 82 1.88 4.20 12.12
CA THR A 82 2.51 4.62 10.88
C THR A 82 1.70 4.11 9.70
N ASP A 83 1.40 5.02 8.79
CA ASP A 83 0.66 4.73 7.57
C ASP A 83 1.63 4.75 6.40
N VAL A 84 1.59 3.70 5.58
CA VAL A 84 2.39 3.59 4.36
C VAL A 84 1.43 3.65 3.20
N ARG A 85 1.36 4.81 2.55
CA ARG A 85 0.43 5.02 1.45
C ARG A 85 1.16 4.91 0.13
N ALA A 86 0.74 3.96 -0.69
CA ALA A 86 1.25 3.79 -2.05
C ALA A 86 0.50 4.74 -2.99
N TRP A 87 1.22 5.54 -3.75
CA TRP A 87 0.61 6.45 -4.70
C TRP A 87 0.99 6.14 -6.14
N ARG A 88 1.94 5.24 -6.35
CA ARG A 88 2.32 4.80 -7.69
C ARG A 88 2.83 3.38 -7.64
N ILE A 89 2.36 2.53 -8.55
CA ILE A 89 2.80 1.15 -8.67
C ILE A 89 3.23 0.94 -10.11
N GLU A 90 4.42 0.38 -10.30
CA GLU A 90 4.99 0.10 -11.62
C GLU A 90 5.50 -1.33 -11.64
N PRO A 91 5.53 -1.96 -12.83
CA PRO A 91 6.24 -3.24 -12.96
C PRO A 91 7.72 -3.03 -12.68
N ALA A 92 8.32 -3.98 -11.99
CA ALA A 92 9.74 -3.91 -11.70
C ALA A 92 10.52 -4.87 -12.60
#